data_5ecca2df0a8cf4a0d8c44c51c7fe94b2
#
_entry.id   5ecca2df0a8cf4a0d8c44c51c7fe94b2
#
_cell.length_a   1.000
_cell.length_b   1.000
_cell.length_c   1.000
_cell.angle_alpha   90.00
_cell.angle_beta   90.00
_cell.angle_gamma   90.00
#
_symmetry.space_group_name_H-M   'P 1'
#
loop_
_entity.id
_entity.type
_entity.pdbx_description
1 polymer ?
#
loop_
_entity_poly.entity_id
_entity_poly.type
_entity_poly.pdbx_seq_one_letter_code
_entity_poly.pdbx_strand_id
1 'polypeptide(L)'
;SVFSYEGEKDTIMTPMDSLKYYKFFLRAGFMSMDPLTGHVKAYVGGPNYNYFQYDMAMVGRRQVGSTIKPYVYTLAMENGFSPCDQVRHVEQTLIDENGRPWSPRNASKKRYGEMVTIKWGLANSDNWVTAYLMGKLNPYQLVRLIHSFGVQNKQIDPVVSLCLGPCEISVGEMVSAYSAFANRGIRTAPVFVTRIEDNEGNVLANFTPQMDEVISETSA
;
A
#
# COMPACT_ATOMS: atom_id res chain seq x y z
N SER A 1 6.60 -29.48 -20.85
CA SER A 1 7.38 -28.24 -20.91
C SER A 1 7.22 -27.44 -19.62
N VAL A 2 8.17 -26.58 -19.31
CA VAL A 2 8.15 -25.67 -18.17
C VAL A 2 8.40 -24.24 -18.63
N PHE A 3 7.92 -23.27 -17.84
CA PHE A 3 8.16 -21.85 -18.11
C PHE A 3 9.65 -21.50 -17.96
N SER A 4 10.17 -20.68 -18.87
CA SER A 4 11.38 -19.88 -18.65
C SER A 4 11.19 -18.48 -19.24
N TYR A 5 12.05 -17.51 -18.84
CA TYR A 5 11.96 -16.15 -19.40
C TYR A 5 12.36 -16.07 -20.88
N GLU A 6 13.02 -17.11 -21.41
CA GLU A 6 13.41 -17.24 -22.82
C GLU A 6 12.39 -18.02 -23.66
N GLY A 7 11.28 -18.45 -23.05
CA GLY A 7 10.25 -19.28 -23.68
C GLY A 7 10.05 -20.61 -22.96
N GLU A 8 9.24 -21.50 -23.53
CA GLU A 8 9.01 -22.84 -22.97
C GLU A 8 10.23 -23.72 -23.13
N LYS A 9 10.53 -24.49 -22.11
CA LYS A 9 11.66 -25.42 -22.09
C LYS A 9 11.19 -26.83 -21.73
N ASP A 10 11.53 -27.79 -22.57
CA ASP A 10 11.29 -29.23 -22.27
C ASP A 10 12.39 -29.76 -21.33
N THR A 11 11.96 -30.39 -20.26
CA THR A 11 12.87 -30.97 -19.27
C THR A 11 12.20 -32.13 -18.55
N ILE A 12 13.02 -33.04 -18.04
CA ILE A 12 12.57 -34.15 -17.19
C ILE A 12 12.86 -33.77 -15.75
N MET A 13 11.83 -33.76 -14.93
CA MET A 13 11.92 -33.40 -13.50
C MET A 13 11.10 -34.36 -12.66
N THR A 14 11.54 -34.59 -11.43
CA THR A 14 10.64 -35.20 -10.43
C THR A 14 9.58 -34.17 -10.00
N PRO A 15 8.43 -34.58 -9.43
CA PRO A 15 7.44 -33.64 -8.90
C PRO A 15 8.04 -32.64 -7.91
N MET A 16 8.96 -33.08 -7.06
CA MET A 16 9.64 -32.21 -6.08
C MET A 16 10.56 -31.19 -6.77
N ASP A 17 11.29 -31.58 -7.81
CA ASP A 17 12.14 -30.66 -8.56
C ASP A 17 11.31 -29.62 -9.32
N SER A 18 10.17 -30.03 -9.86
CA SER A 18 9.22 -29.12 -10.49
C SER A 18 8.73 -28.06 -9.49
N LEU A 19 8.33 -28.45 -8.28
CA LEU A 19 7.94 -27.51 -7.23
C LEU A 19 9.06 -26.53 -6.88
N LYS A 20 10.29 -27.02 -6.71
CA LYS A 20 11.46 -26.18 -6.45
C LYS A 20 11.71 -25.22 -7.61
N TYR A 21 11.68 -25.70 -8.85
CA TYR A 21 11.87 -24.90 -10.05
C TYR A 21 10.90 -23.72 -10.11
N TYR A 22 9.59 -23.97 -9.94
CA TYR A 22 8.59 -22.89 -9.98
C TYR A 22 8.66 -21.93 -8.79
N LYS A 23 9.19 -22.36 -7.64
CA LYS A 23 9.40 -21.47 -6.49
C LYS A 23 10.61 -20.51 -6.65
N PHE A 24 11.51 -20.77 -7.58
CA PHE A 24 12.63 -19.85 -7.87
C PHE A 24 12.19 -18.62 -8.67
N PHE A 25 11.07 -18.67 -9.37
CA PHE A 25 10.59 -17.51 -10.11
C PHE A 25 10.06 -16.44 -9.17
N LEU A 26 10.64 -15.25 -9.27
CA LEU A 26 10.12 -14.07 -8.57
C LEU A 26 8.75 -13.72 -9.13
N ARG A 27 7.83 -13.42 -8.23
CA ARG A 27 6.46 -13.01 -8.56
C ARG A 27 6.34 -11.53 -8.30
N ALA A 28 5.84 -10.80 -9.28
CA ALA A 28 5.60 -9.37 -9.18
C ALA A 28 4.21 -9.04 -9.69
N GLY A 29 3.54 -8.09 -9.04
CA GLY A 29 2.33 -7.44 -9.53
C GLY A 29 2.61 -5.98 -9.82
N PHE A 30 1.97 -5.44 -10.82
CA PHE A 30 2.03 -4.02 -11.17
C PHE A 30 0.67 -3.54 -11.62
N MET A 31 0.27 -2.33 -11.19
CA MET A 31 -0.89 -1.63 -11.69
C MET A 31 -0.61 -0.13 -11.80
N SER A 32 -1.00 0.46 -12.92
CA SER A 32 -1.02 1.91 -13.12
C SER A 32 -2.45 2.33 -13.41
N MET A 33 -2.91 3.39 -12.75
CA MET A 33 -4.28 3.87 -12.83
C MET A 33 -4.30 5.40 -12.90
N ASP A 34 -5.20 5.93 -13.68
CA ASP A 34 -5.53 7.36 -13.66
C ASP A 34 -6.30 7.67 -12.36
N PRO A 35 -5.79 8.57 -11.50
CA PRO A 35 -6.41 8.81 -10.19
C PRO A 35 -7.77 9.53 -10.28
N LEU A 36 -8.06 10.24 -11.38
CA LEU A 36 -9.31 10.98 -11.55
C LEU A 36 -10.42 10.07 -12.11
N THR A 37 -10.08 9.24 -13.09
CA THR A 37 -11.07 8.43 -13.82
C THR A 37 -11.13 6.99 -13.33
N GLY A 38 -10.17 6.53 -12.54
CA GLY A 38 -10.04 5.14 -12.13
C GLY A 38 -9.60 4.19 -13.27
N HIS A 39 -9.42 4.69 -14.50
CA HIS A 39 -9.06 3.84 -15.62
C HIS A 39 -7.69 3.20 -15.42
N VAL A 40 -7.65 1.87 -15.41
CA VAL A 40 -6.40 1.11 -15.35
C VAL A 40 -5.69 1.23 -16.69
N LYS A 41 -4.47 1.76 -16.68
CA LYS A 41 -3.65 2.02 -17.88
C LYS A 41 -2.69 0.89 -18.17
N ALA A 42 -2.17 0.25 -17.12
CA ALA A 42 -1.28 -0.90 -17.25
C ALA A 42 -1.51 -1.86 -16.08
N TYR A 43 -1.43 -3.13 -16.36
CA TYR A 43 -1.68 -4.19 -15.39
C TYR A 43 -0.81 -5.41 -15.66
N VAL A 44 -0.14 -5.90 -14.62
CA VAL A 44 0.61 -7.15 -14.65
C VAL A 44 0.30 -7.92 -13.37
N GLY A 45 -0.38 -9.05 -13.50
CA GLY A 45 -0.71 -9.95 -12.38
C GLY A 45 0.37 -11.00 -12.08
N GLY A 46 1.27 -11.24 -13.02
CA GLY A 46 2.34 -12.24 -12.88
C GLY A 46 3.19 -12.39 -14.14
N PRO A 47 4.25 -13.23 -14.11
CA PRO A 47 5.17 -13.38 -15.22
C PRO A 47 4.53 -13.96 -16.50
N ASN A 48 3.62 -14.91 -16.35
CA ASN A 48 2.91 -15.57 -17.44
C ASN A 48 1.67 -16.27 -16.91
N TYR A 49 0.49 -15.96 -17.44
CA TYR A 49 -0.79 -16.47 -16.94
C TYR A 49 -0.94 -17.99 -17.08
N ASN A 50 -0.40 -18.59 -18.14
CA ASN A 50 -0.51 -20.05 -18.36
C ASN A 50 0.16 -20.87 -17.26
N TYR A 51 1.22 -20.31 -16.64
CA TYR A 51 2.01 -20.98 -15.61
C TYR A 51 1.81 -20.41 -14.20
N PHE A 52 1.41 -19.13 -14.10
CA PHE A 52 1.29 -18.39 -12.84
C PHE A 52 -0.04 -17.64 -12.78
N GLN A 53 -1.12 -18.37 -12.52
CA GLN A 53 -2.48 -17.83 -12.51
C GLN A 53 -2.82 -17.00 -11.30
N TYR A 54 -2.03 -17.13 -10.21
CA TYR A 54 -2.25 -16.34 -9.00
C TYR A 54 -1.87 -14.88 -9.23
N ASP A 55 -2.87 -14.01 -9.18
CA ASP A 55 -2.75 -12.59 -9.43
C ASP A 55 -2.06 -11.87 -8.26
N MET A 56 -0.86 -11.37 -8.50
CA MET A 56 -0.05 -10.66 -7.52
C MET A 56 -0.44 -9.19 -7.34
N ALA A 57 -1.24 -8.63 -8.27
CA ALA A 57 -1.67 -7.24 -8.20
C ALA A 57 -2.98 -7.06 -7.41
N MET A 58 -4.00 -7.88 -7.67
CA MET A 58 -5.31 -7.71 -7.04
C MET A 58 -5.56 -8.70 -5.90
N VAL A 59 -5.02 -9.93 -5.99
CA VAL A 59 -5.27 -11.00 -5.02
C VAL A 59 -4.13 -11.14 -4.02
N GLY A 60 -2.89 -11.04 -4.51
CA GLY A 60 -1.68 -11.18 -3.70
C GLY A 60 -1.53 -10.04 -2.72
N ARG A 61 -1.57 -10.36 -1.41
CA ARG A 61 -1.29 -9.39 -0.35
C ARG A 61 0.13 -9.54 0.13
N ARG A 62 0.76 -8.43 0.45
CA ARG A 62 2.12 -8.36 0.97
C ARG A 62 2.22 -7.27 2.03
N GLN A 63 3.19 -7.44 2.92
CA GLN A 63 3.52 -6.46 3.94
C GLN A 63 3.87 -5.12 3.29
N VAL A 64 3.10 -4.07 3.63
CA VAL A 64 3.21 -2.77 2.96
C VAL A 64 4.42 -1.95 3.39
N GLY A 65 4.96 -2.21 4.59
CA GLY A 65 6.12 -1.49 5.10
C GLY A 65 5.89 0.03 5.11
N SER A 66 6.91 0.78 4.73
CA SER A 66 6.87 2.26 4.77
C SER A 66 5.84 2.91 3.84
N THR A 67 5.19 2.17 2.96
CA THR A 67 4.07 2.73 2.18
C THR A 67 2.83 3.00 3.04
N ILE A 68 2.81 2.55 4.29
CA ILE A 68 1.77 2.92 5.27
C ILE A 68 1.92 4.36 5.80
N LYS A 69 3.11 4.92 5.75
CA LYS A 69 3.41 6.22 6.38
C LYS A 69 2.51 7.38 5.94
N PRO A 70 2.16 7.56 4.66
CA PRO A 70 1.21 8.59 4.27
C PRO A 70 -0.09 8.57 5.09
N TYR A 71 -0.64 7.40 5.42
CA TYR A 71 -1.85 7.30 6.25
C TYR A 71 -1.60 7.77 7.70
N VAL A 72 -0.44 7.45 8.27
CA VAL A 72 -0.06 7.92 9.62
C VAL A 72 0.07 9.43 9.64
N TYR A 73 0.70 10.00 8.61
CA TYR A 73 0.89 11.44 8.49
C TYR A 73 -0.42 12.16 8.21
N THR A 74 -1.30 11.59 7.38
CA THR A 74 -2.66 12.10 7.19
C THR A 74 -3.43 12.13 8.51
N LEU A 75 -3.41 11.04 9.27
CA LEU A 75 -4.06 10.99 10.58
C LEU A 75 -3.47 12.05 11.52
N ALA A 76 -2.17 12.31 11.47
CA ALA A 76 -1.53 13.37 12.25
C ALA A 76 -2.05 14.75 11.83
N MET A 77 -2.14 15.05 10.52
CA MET A 77 -2.69 16.32 10.04
C MET A 77 -4.14 16.52 10.49
N GLU A 78 -4.97 15.49 10.42
CA GLU A 78 -6.36 15.53 10.91
C GLU A 78 -6.46 15.71 12.44
N ASN A 79 -5.41 15.37 13.19
CA ASN A 79 -5.29 15.60 14.63
C ASN A 79 -4.57 16.91 14.97
N GLY A 80 -4.42 17.83 14.02
CA GLY A 80 -3.93 19.20 14.25
C GLY A 80 -2.42 19.39 14.12
N PHE A 81 -1.68 18.37 13.67
CA PHE A 81 -0.27 18.55 13.32
C PHE A 81 -0.13 19.29 11.99
N SER A 82 1.01 19.96 11.84
CA SER A 82 1.42 20.66 10.62
C SER A 82 2.67 20.00 10.03
N PRO A 83 2.82 19.98 8.69
CA PRO A 83 4.08 19.55 8.06
C PRO A 83 5.31 20.29 8.54
N CYS A 84 5.12 21.52 9.03
CA CYS A 84 6.19 22.40 9.55
C CYS A 84 6.52 22.17 11.02
N ASP A 85 5.69 21.42 11.75
CA ASP A 85 5.96 21.10 13.15
C ASP A 85 7.29 20.39 13.29
N GLN A 86 8.04 20.75 14.33
CA GLN A 86 9.37 20.23 14.55
C GLN A 86 9.37 19.20 15.69
N VAL A 87 10.11 18.14 15.48
CA VAL A 87 10.35 17.10 16.47
C VAL A 87 11.85 16.87 16.61
N ARG A 88 12.30 16.50 17.82
CA ARG A 88 13.71 16.09 18.01
C ARG A 88 13.91 14.72 17.41
N HIS A 89 14.90 14.60 16.52
CA HIS A 89 15.23 13.36 15.83
C HIS A 89 16.05 12.43 16.72
N VAL A 90 15.36 11.71 17.59
CA VAL A 90 15.94 10.74 18.54
C VAL A 90 15.12 9.45 18.53
N GLU A 91 15.71 8.37 19.02
CA GLU A 91 15.02 7.11 19.20
C GLU A 91 13.73 7.29 20.03
N GLN A 92 12.65 6.69 19.57
CA GLN A 92 11.35 6.70 20.22
C GLN A 92 11.07 5.32 20.82
N THR A 93 10.59 5.30 22.05
CA THR A 93 10.09 4.09 22.71
C THR A 93 8.62 4.26 23.02
N LEU A 94 7.79 3.40 22.46
CA LEU A 94 6.35 3.32 22.72
C LEU A 94 6.06 2.10 23.57
N ILE A 95 4.91 2.08 24.21
CA ILE A 95 4.43 0.89 24.91
C ILE A 95 3.47 0.17 23.98
N ASP A 96 3.72 -1.10 23.73
CA ASP A 96 2.85 -1.94 22.90
C ASP A 96 1.57 -2.35 23.67
N GLU A 97 0.66 -3.04 23.00
CA GLU A 97 -0.61 -3.54 23.53
C GLU A 97 -0.46 -4.54 24.68
N ASN A 98 0.74 -5.11 24.86
CA ASN A 98 1.08 -6.04 25.94
C ASN A 98 1.82 -5.36 27.10
N GLY A 99 1.94 -4.02 27.06
CA GLY A 99 2.66 -3.24 28.07
C GLY A 99 4.20 -3.33 27.95
N ARG A 100 4.74 -3.78 26.81
CA ARG A 100 6.17 -3.92 26.59
C ARG A 100 6.73 -2.72 25.83
N PRO A 101 7.98 -2.30 26.13
CA PRO A 101 8.62 -1.24 25.37
C PRO A 101 8.93 -1.70 23.94
N TRP A 102 8.52 -0.91 22.97
CA TRP A 102 8.80 -1.11 21.55
C TRP A 102 9.52 0.13 20.98
N SER A 103 10.68 -0.08 20.36
CA SER A 103 11.50 0.97 19.76
C SER A 103 11.86 0.56 18.33
N PRO A 104 11.44 1.33 17.31
CA PRO A 104 11.80 1.03 15.94
C PRO A 104 13.26 1.35 15.65
N ARG A 105 13.90 0.50 14.84
CA ARG A 105 15.19 0.85 14.26
C ARG A 105 15.01 1.85 13.13
N ASN A 106 15.94 2.80 13.01
CA ASN A 106 15.98 3.72 11.88
C ASN A 106 17.10 3.32 10.90
N ALA A 107 16.85 3.55 9.60
CA ALA A 107 17.83 3.23 8.55
C ALA A 107 19.08 4.10 8.62
N SER A 108 18.93 5.36 9.10
CA SER A 108 20.02 6.32 9.21
C SER A 108 19.96 7.06 10.55
N LYS A 109 21.13 7.35 11.10
CA LYS A 109 21.30 8.24 12.26
C LYS A 109 21.70 9.67 11.85
N LYS A 110 21.62 9.98 10.56
CA LYS A 110 21.86 11.34 10.06
C LYS A 110 20.90 12.32 10.77
N ARG A 111 21.42 13.46 11.23
CA ARG A 111 20.70 14.47 11.99
C ARG A 111 20.21 14.01 13.39
N TYR A 112 20.84 12.98 13.98
CA TYR A 112 20.52 12.55 15.34
C TYR A 112 20.66 13.70 16.32
N GLY A 113 19.65 13.90 17.17
CA GLY A 113 19.60 14.97 18.17
C GLY A 113 19.16 16.34 17.66
N GLU A 114 19.07 16.55 16.34
CA GLU A 114 18.60 17.80 15.75
C GLU A 114 17.07 17.92 15.76
N MET A 115 16.58 19.15 15.60
CA MET A 115 15.15 19.40 15.30
C MET A 115 14.92 19.18 13.80
N VAL A 116 13.93 18.37 13.47
CA VAL A 116 13.51 18.08 12.08
C VAL A 116 12.02 18.32 11.93
N THR A 117 11.57 18.72 10.75
CA THR A 117 10.14 18.89 10.48
C THR A 117 9.46 17.53 10.24
N ILE A 118 8.16 17.46 10.50
CA ILE A 118 7.33 16.29 10.15
C ILE A 118 7.43 16.01 8.65
N LYS A 119 7.39 17.04 7.79
CA LYS A 119 7.63 16.92 6.35
C LYS A 119 8.96 16.23 6.01
N TRP A 120 10.05 16.60 6.71
CA TRP A 120 11.35 15.95 6.53
C TRP A 120 11.27 14.45 6.89
N GLY A 121 10.56 14.13 7.98
CA GLY A 121 10.38 12.74 8.42
C GLY A 121 9.73 11.86 7.37
N LEU A 122 8.65 12.33 6.73
CA LEU A 122 8.00 11.60 5.62
C LEU A 122 8.91 11.49 4.40
N ALA A 123 9.52 12.60 3.96
CA ALA A 123 10.39 12.65 2.78
C ALA A 123 11.62 11.73 2.89
N ASN A 124 12.11 11.48 4.11
CA ASN A 124 13.23 10.58 4.36
C ASN A 124 12.78 9.19 4.83
N SER A 125 11.49 8.93 4.84
CA SER A 125 10.92 7.68 5.35
C SER A 125 11.43 7.33 6.77
N ASP A 126 11.53 8.33 7.64
CA ASP A 126 12.13 8.22 8.96
C ASP A 126 11.20 7.47 9.92
N ASN A 127 11.73 6.45 10.59
CA ASN A 127 10.94 5.62 11.49
C ASN A 127 10.76 6.28 12.88
N TRP A 128 11.71 7.08 13.34
CA TRP A 128 11.60 7.72 14.65
C TRP A 128 10.58 8.86 14.65
N VAL A 129 10.56 9.68 13.58
CA VAL A 129 9.52 10.70 13.40
C VAL A 129 8.14 10.07 13.28
N THR A 130 8.04 8.95 12.52
CA THR A 130 6.78 8.20 12.37
C THR A 130 6.32 7.62 13.72
N ALA A 131 7.23 7.03 14.50
CA ALA A 131 6.92 6.52 15.84
C ALA A 131 6.54 7.64 16.82
N TYR A 132 7.21 8.80 16.76
CA TYR A 132 6.81 9.97 17.54
C TYR A 132 5.35 10.36 17.27
N LEU A 133 4.96 10.42 15.98
CA LEU A 133 3.57 10.70 15.61
C LEU A 133 2.63 9.61 16.15
N MET A 134 2.96 8.33 15.94
CA MET A 134 2.14 7.22 16.43
C MET A 134 1.96 7.25 17.95
N GLY A 135 2.95 7.70 18.70
CA GLY A 135 2.85 7.89 20.15
C GLY A 135 1.88 8.99 20.59
N LYS A 136 1.42 9.85 19.66
CA LYS A 136 0.39 10.88 19.86
C LYS A 136 -0.96 10.53 19.25
N LEU A 137 -1.02 9.44 18.47
CA LEU A 137 -2.18 9.01 17.74
C LEU A 137 -2.73 7.71 18.32
N ASN A 138 -3.95 7.36 17.92
CA ASN A 138 -4.60 6.12 18.33
C ASN A 138 -4.52 5.07 17.20
N PRO A 139 -3.93 3.87 17.44
CA PRO A 139 -3.85 2.82 16.42
C PRO A 139 -5.20 2.39 15.85
N TYR A 140 -6.28 2.41 16.65
CA TYR A 140 -7.63 2.12 16.16
C TYR A 140 -8.12 3.14 15.13
N GLN A 141 -7.76 4.42 15.29
CA GLN A 141 -8.10 5.46 14.31
C GLN A 141 -7.31 5.24 13.02
N LEU A 142 -6.05 4.81 13.12
CA LEU A 142 -5.24 4.47 11.93
C LEU A 142 -5.85 3.31 11.15
N VAL A 143 -6.29 2.24 11.82
CA VAL A 143 -6.99 1.11 11.17
C VAL A 143 -8.28 1.59 10.47
N ARG A 144 -9.08 2.43 11.13
CA ARG A 144 -10.30 2.99 10.53
C ARG A 144 -9.99 3.83 9.29
N LEU A 145 -8.95 4.66 9.36
CA LEU A 145 -8.52 5.48 8.24
C LEU A 145 -8.06 4.61 7.06
N ILE A 146 -7.27 3.57 7.30
CA ILE A 146 -6.84 2.63 6.26
C ILE A 146 -8.06 1.99 5.58
N HIS A 147 -9.06 1.57 6.35
CA HIS A 147 -10.29 1.01 5.80
C HIS A 147 -11.14 2.03 5.02
N SER A 148 -11.20 3.29 5.46
CA SER A 148 -11.92 4.34 4.72
C SER A 148 -11.32 4.58 3.34
N PHE A 149 -10.01 4.38 3.17
CA PHE A 149 -9.33 4.39 1.87
C PHE A 149 -9.62 3.16 0.99
N GLY A 150 -10.54 2.28 1.41
CA GLY A 150 -11.03 1.14 0.63
C GLY A 150 -10.22 -0.15 0.79
N VAL A 151 -9.32 -0.22 1.75
CA VAL A 151 -8.59 -1.47 2.07
C VAL A 151 -9.55 -2.49 2.69
N GLN A 152 -9.63 -3.68 2.09
CA GLN A 152 -10.60 -4.72 2.45
C GLN A 152 -10.05 -5.73 3.47
N ASN A 153 -8.73 -5.73 3.72
CA ASN A 153 -8.15 -6.65 4.69
C ASN A 153 -8.65 -6.33 6.11
N LYS A 154 -9.48 -7.21 6.65
CA LYS A 154 -10.04 -7.08 8.01
C LYS A 154 -9.06 -7.52 9.12
N GLN A 155 -7.93 -8.12 8.75
CA GLN A 155 -6.92 -8.64 9.68
C GLN A 155 -5.78 -7.62 9.88
N ILE A 156 -6.15 -6.36 10.12
CA ILE A 156 -5.18 -5.31 10.45
C ILE A 156 -5.32 -5.01 11.94
N ASP A 157 -4.32 -5.43 12.71
CA ASP A 157 -4.32 -5.25 14.15
C ASP A 157 -4.01 -3.79 14.54
N PRO A 158 -4.78 -3.19 15.47
CA PRO A 158 -4.57 -1.82 15.93
C PRO A 158 -3.43 -1.72 16.96
N VAL A 159 -2.21 -1.98 16.50
CA VAL A 159 -0.99 -1.99 17.32
C VAL A 159 -0.10 -0.78 17.00
N VAL A 160 0.72 -0.33 17.93
CA VAL A 160 1.60 0.83 17.71
C VAL A 160 2.59 0.62 16.57
N SER A 161 3.05 -0.62 16.35
CA SER A 161 3.94 -0.97 15.25
C SER A 161 3.28 -0.87 13.87
N LEU A 162 1.94 -0.74 13.79
CA LEU A 162 1.21 -0.55 12.53
C LEU A 162 1.73 0.65 11.72
N CYS A 163 2.25 1.67 12.40
CA CYS A 163 2.84 2.84 11.73
C CYS A 163 4.04 2.54 10.81
N LEU A 164 4.61 1.34 10.90
CA LEU A 164 5.69 0.86 10.03
C LEU A 164 5.23 -0.21 9.02
N GLY A 165 3.93 -0.49 8.96
CA GLY A 165 3.29 -1.33 7.94
C GLY A 165 3.55 -2.82 8.03
N PRO A 166 3.41 -3.48 9.20
CA PRO A 166 3.45 -4.93 9.29
C PRO A 166 2.22 -5.61 8.67
N CYS A 167 1.19 -4.86 8.35
CA CYS A 167 -0.04 -5.37 7.73
C CYS A 167 0.14 -5.68 6.23
N GLU A 168 -0.72 -6.55 5.72
CA GLU A 168 -0.69 -7.00 4.33
C GLU A 168 -1.85 -6.39 3.54
N ILE A 169 -1.53 -5.75 2.41
CA ILE A 169 -2.49 -5.11 1.49
C ILE A 169 -2.08 -5.49 0.07
N SER A 170 -3.04 -5.57 -0.86
CA SER A 170 -2.73 -5.83 -2.28
C SER A 170 -2.24 -4.56 -2.99
N VAL A 171 -1.52 -4.74 -4.10
CA VAL A 171 -1.07 -3.61 -4.94
C VAL A 171 -2.27 -2.81 -5.45
N GLY A 172 -3.34 -3.48 -5.88
CA GLY A 172 -4.54 -2.83 -6.39
C GLY A 172 -5.25 -1.99 -5.32
N GLU A 173 -5.38 -2.52 -4.09
CA GLU A 173 -5.92 -1.76 -2.96
C GLU A 173 -5.07 -0.51 -2.67
N MET A 174 -3.73 -0.63 -2.68
CA MET A 174 -2.82 0.50 -2.43
C MET A 174 -2.88 1.54 -3.54
N VAL A 175 -2.91 1.15 -4.82
CA VAL A 175 -3.02 2.09 -5.95
C VAL A 175 -4.35 2.85 -5.88
N SER A 176 -5.47 2.15 -5.61
CA SER A 176 -6.77 2.79 -5.41
C SER A 176 -6.76 3.74 -4.23
N ALA A 177 -6.22 3.33 -3.08
CA ALA A 177 -6.14 4.17 -1.89
C ALA A 177 -5.28 5.43 -2.12
N TYR A 178 -4.13 5.28 -2.75
CA TYR A 178 -3.23 6.41 -3.06
C TYR A 178 -3.82 7.41 -4.06
N SER A 179 -4.84 7.04 -4.85
CA SER A 179 -5.54 7.98 -5.72
C SER A 179 -6.13 9.16 -4.94
N ALA A 180 -6.51 8.95 -3.67
CA ALA A 180 -7.05 10.01 -2.83
C ALA A 180 -6.05 11.17 -2.60
N PHE A 181 -4.76 10.87 -2.44
CA PHE A 181 -3.74 11.92 -2.30
C PHE A 181 -3.55 12.73 -3.58
N ALA A 182 -3.69 12.10 -4.76
CA ALA A 182 -3.59 12.77 -6.06
C ALA A 182 -4.88 13.46 -6.50
N ASN A 183 -6.03 13.08 -5.91
CA ASN A 183 -7.37 13.53 -6.28
C ASN A 183 -8.07 14.27 -5.13
N ARG A 184 -7.34 15.14 -4.41
CA ARG A 184 -7.88 16.07 -3.41
C ARG A 184 -8.74 15.40 -2.33
N GLY A 185 -8.32 14.23 -1.88
CA GLY A 185 -9.01 13.46 -0.85
C GLY A 185 -10.09 12.49 -1.36
N ILE A 186 -10.31 12.43 -2.67
CA ILE A 186 -11.28 11.53 -3.30
C ILE A 186 -10.57 10.27 -3.79
N ARG A 187 -10.87 9.14 -3.16
CA ARG A 187 -10.44 7.82 -3.62
C ARG A 187 -11.25 7.39 -4.82
N THR A 188 -10.59 6.82 -5.83
CA THR A 188 -11.23 6.29 -7.04
C THR A 188 -10.98 4.78 -7.14
N ALA A 189 -12.05 4.00 -7.34
CA ALA A 189 -11.94 2.56 -7.54
C ALA A 189 -11.40 2.24 -8.95
N PRO A 190 -10.58 1.17 -9.12
CA PRO A 190 -10.07 0.78 -10.43
C PRO A 190 -11.18 0.36 -11.39
N VAL A 191 -11.13 0.85 -12.62
CA VAL A 191 -12.02 0.52 -13.72
C VAL A 191 -11.22 -0.15 -14.83
N PHE A 192 -11.47 -1.44 -15.05
CA PHE A 192 -10.83 -2.24 -16.09
C PHE A 192 -11.64 -2.27 -17.39
N VAL A 193 -12.96 -2.14 -17.29
CA VAL A 193 -13.89 -2.16 -18.41
C VAL A 193 -14.79 -0.94 -18.28
N THR A 194 -14.84 -0.12 -19.31
CA THR A 194 -15.68 1.10 -19.32
C THR A 194 -17.02 0.84 -19.99
N ARG A 195 -17.06 -0.06 -20.99
CA ARG A 195 -18.24 -0.34 -21.78
C ARG A 195 -18.20 -1.75 -22.35
N ILE A 196 -19.36 -2.40 -22.47
CA ILE A 196 -19.59 -3.65 -23.19
C ILE A 196 -20.58 -3.36 -24.30
N GLU A 197 -20.28 -3.79 -25.52
CA GLU A 197 -21.12 -3.66 -26.71
C GLU A 197 -21.34 -5.03 -27.37
N ASP A 198 -22.45 -5.17 -28.07
CA ASP A 198 -22.67 -6.31 -28.97
C ASP A 198 -21.92 -6.13 -30.31
N ASN A 199 -22.03 -7.13 -31.19
CA ASN A 199 -21.40 -7.09 -32.52
C ASN A 199 -22.00 -6.04 -33.46
N GLU A 200 -23.15 -5.47 -33.12
CA GLU A 200 -23.88 -4.43 -33.87
C GLU A 200 -23.55 -3.02 -33.35
N GLY A 201 -22.79 -2.91 -32.27
CA GLY A 201 -22.40 -1.65 -31.64
C GLY A 201 -23.42 -1.13 -30.62
N ASN A 202 -24.44 -1.91 -30.26
CA ASN A 202 -25.37 -1.55 -29.22
C ASN A 202 -24.71 -1.67 -27.84
N VAL A 203 -24.83 -0.66 -27.00
CA VAL A 203 -24.25 -0.65 -25.65
C VAL A 203 -25.08 -1.55 -24.74
N LEU A 204 -24.46 -2.62 -24.23
CA LEU A 204 -25.06 -3.56 -23.29
C LEU A 204 -24.86 -3.12 -21.84
N ALA A 205 -23.70 -2.54 -21.51
CA ALA A 205 -23.41 -2.03 -20.19
C ALA A 205 -22.36 -0.90 -20.24
N ASN A 206 -22.51 0.07 -19.33
CA ASN A 206 -21.50 1.09 -19.04
C ASN A 206 -21.07 0.98 -17.57
N PHE A 207 -19.78 1.22 -17.32
CA PHE A 207 -19.20 1.20 -15.99
C PHE A 207 -18.59 2.57 -15.69
N THR A 208 -18.94 3.12 -14.53
CA THR A 208 -18.39 4.36 -14.00
C THR A 208 -17.57 4.05 -12.74
N PRO A 209 -16.50 4.79 -12.46
CA PRO A 209 -15.73 4.58 -11.26
C PRO A 209 -16.55 4.89 -10.00
N GLN A 210 -16.43 4.06 -8.98
CA GLN A 210 -16.86 4.41 -7.65
C GLN A 210 -15.87 5.40 -7.06
N MET A 211 -16.36 6.52 -6.55
CA MET A 211 -15.57 7.57 -5.93
C MET A 211 -16.07 7.81 -4.50
N ASP A 212 -15.14 7.86 -3.55
CA ASP A 212 -15.43 8.09 -2.14
C ASP A 212 -14.54 9.22 -1.61
N GLU A 213 -15.11 10.25 -1.01
CA GLU A 213 -14.35 11.22 -0.25
C GLU A 213 -13.88 10.57 1.05
N VAL A 214 -12.56 10.43 1.23
CA VAL A 214 -11.98 9.68 2.34
C VAL A 214 -11.22 10.57 3.33
N ILE A 215 -10.73 11.71 2.85
CA ILE A 215 -10.10 12.77 3.64
C ILE A 215 -10.44 14.14 3.04
N SER A 216 -10.25 15.21 3.81
CA SER A 216 -10.42 16.55 3.30
C SER A 216 -9.35 16.91 2.26
N GLU A 217 -9.65 17.83 1.34
CA GLU A 217 -8.68 18.35 0.37
C GLU A 217 -7.44 18.94 1.06
N THR A 218 -7.61 19.56 2.21
CA THR A 218 -6.51 20.15 2.97
C THR A 218 -5.60 19.11 3.63
N SER A 219 -6.12 17.91 3.90
CA SER A 219 -5.33 16.81 4.46
C SER A 219 -4.65 15.97 3.37
N ALA A 220 -5.14 16.03 2.13
CA ALA A 220 -4.60 15.35 0.96
C ALA A 220 -3.41 16.09 0.36
#